data_64432b985c262923fa1004ea3f51a72b
#
_entry.id   64432b985c262923fa1004ea3f51a72b
#
_cell.length_a   1.000
_cell.length_b   1.000
_cell.length_c   1.000
_cell.angle_alpha   90.00
_cell.angle_beta   90.00
_cell.angle_gamma   90.00
#
_symmetry.space_group_name_H-M   'P 1'
#
loop_
_entity.id
_entity.type
_entity.pdbx_description
1 polymer ?
#
loop_
_entity_poly.entity_id
_entity_poly.type
_entity_poly.pdbx_seq_one_letter_code
_entity_poly.pdbx_strand_id
1 'polypeptide(L)'
;MTTSTPRERLLEAAGELFHRDGVNIGVDALCKAAGVSKKSMYQLFRSKDELIAESLASRGPSYQALLHPGPEDERPARDRILTVFERQDELVAQGDFLGCPYVSTAVELKNPEHPGSVVARHFKQHLTDFFHRELVKAGAEDPGTLAIQLTMIFDGASARAVVRAQDLGGIGVLTAAALLDAAGVRSSELATQAG
;
A
#
# COMPACT_ATOMS: atom_id res chain seq x y z
N MET A 1 -21.72 -2.86 -21.27
CA MET A 1 -21.19 -3.62 -20.13
C MET A 1 -20.15 -4.59 -20.66
N THR A 2 -18.88 -4.29 -20.52
CA THR A 2 -17.78 -5.20 -20.90
C THR A 2 -17.79 -6.37 -19.92
N THR A 3 -18.08 -7.58 -20.42
CA THR A 3 -17.99 -8.81 -19.62
C THR A 3 -16.54 -9.04 -19.25
N SER A 4 -16.25 -9.08 -17.94
CA SER A 4 -14.90 -9.32 -17.42
C SER A 4 -14.39 -10.70 -17.89
N THR A 5 -13.15 -10.74 -18.36
CA THR A 5 -12.51 -11.96 -18.88
C THR A 5 -12.27 -12.96 -17.74
N PRO A 6 -12.11 -14.27 -18.03
CA PRO A 6 -11.74 -15.26 -17.01
C PRO A 6 -10.47 -14.91 -16.26
N ARG A 7 -9.49 -14.25 -16.91
CA ARG A 7 -8.25 -13.81 -16.29
C ARG A 7 -8.50 -12.67 -15.29
N GLU A 8 -9.26 -11.68 -15.67
CA GLU A 8 -9.63 -10.56 -14.77
C GLU A 8 -10.40 -11.05 -13.55
N ARG A 9 -11.39 -11.95 -13.74
CA ARG A 9 -12.12 -12.53 -12.60
C ARG A 9 -11.21 -13.32 -11.64
N LEU A 10 -10.22 -14.05 -12.18
CA LEU A 10 -9.24 -14.76 -11.35
C LEU A 10 -8.35 -13.80 -10.56
N LEU A 11 -7.86 -12.72 -11.19
CA LEU A 11 -7.03 -11.71 -10.53
C LEU A 11 -7.79 -10.99 -9.42
N GLU A 12 -9.05 -10.63 -9.67
CA GLU A 12 -9.92 -9.97 -8.70
C GLU A 12 -10.21 -10.88 -7.50
N ALA A 13 -10.74 -12.09 -7.76
CA ALA A 13 -11.04 -13.05 -6.71
C ALA A 13 -9.79 -13.49 -5.92
N ALA A 14 -8.66 -13.69 -6.60
CA ALA A 14 -7.40 -14.04 -5.95
C ALA A 14 -6.90 -12.90 -5.05
N GLY A 15 -6.94 -11.65 -5.53
CA GLY A 15 -6.51 -10.51 -4.73
C GLY A 15 -7.34 -10.30 -3.47
N GLU A 16 -8.65 -10.53 -3.53
CA GLU A 16 -9.53 -10.49 -2.35
C GLU A 16 -9.25 -11.62 -1.38
N LEU A 17 -9.22 -12.85 -1.90
CA LEU A 17 -9.07 -14.04 -1.06
C LEU A 17 -7.70 -14.13 -0.42
N PHE A 18 -6.62 -13.79 -1.13
CA PHE A 18 -5.27 -13.77 -0.55
C PHE A 18 -5.14 -12.71 0.54
N HIS A 19 -5.79 -11.57 0.39
CA HIS A 19 -5.76 -10.53 1.41
C HIS A 19 -6.60 -10.89 2.65
N ARG A 20 -7.78 -11.52 2.45
CA ARG A 20 -8.69 -11.86 3.54
C ARG A 20 -8.31 -13.17 4.24
N ASP A 21 -8.00 -14.22 3.47
CA ASP A 21 -7.87 -15.59 3.94
C ASP A 21 -6.41 -16.10 3.92
N GLY A 22 -5.48 -15.26 3.43
CA GLY A 22 -4.05 -15.57 3.32
C GLY A 22 -3.66 -16.32 2.05
N VAL A 23 -2.34 -16.31 1.76
CA VAL A 23 -1.79 -16.90 0.52
C VAL A 23 -1.87 -18.42 0.45
N ASN A 24 -2.17 -19.07 1.57
CA ASN A 24 -2.26 -20.55 1.64
C ASN A 24 -3.60 -21.11 1.12
N ILE A 25 -4.59 -20.27 0.85
CA ILE A 25 -5.90 -20.70 0.30
C ILE A 25 -5.72 -21.60 -0.93
N GLY A 26 -6.52 -22.66 -1.01
CA GLY A 26 -6.42 -23.66 -2.07
C GLY A 26 -6.91 -23.16 -3.44
N VAL A 27 -6.30 -23.67 -4.52
CA VAL A 27 -6.65 -23.33 -5.91
C VAL A 27 -8.14 -23.57 -6.20
N ASP A 28 -8.74 -24.60 -5.61
CA ASP A 28 -10.15 -24.93 -5.84
C ASP A 28 -11.09 -23.82 -5.31
N ALA A 29 -10.75 -23.21 -4.17
CA ALA A 29 -11.49 -22.07 -3.63
C ALA A 29 -11.36 -20.82 -4.53
N LEU A 30 -10.15 -20.53 -5.03
CA LEU A 30 -9.90 -19.44 -5.97
C LEU A 30 -10.70 -19.61 -7.27
N CYS A 31 -10.64 -20.82 -7.85
CA CYS A 31 -11.37 -21.13 -9.07
C CYS A 31 -12.91 -21.02 -8.88
N LYS A 32 -13.42 -21.50 -7.75
CA LYS A 32 -14.83 -21.40 -7.39
C LYS A 32 -15.28 -19.93 -7.28
N ALA A 33 -14.50 -19.12 -6.58
CA ALA A 33 -14.81 -17.69 -6.42
C ALA A 33 -14.82 -16.93 -7.76
N ALA A 34 -13.83 -17.24 -8.63
CA ALA A 34 -13.72 -16.61 -9.96
C ALA A 34 -14.70 -17.18 -11.01
N GLY A 35 -15.43 -18.26 -10.71
CA GLY A 35 -16.29 -18.92 -11.68
C GLY A 35 -15.52 -19.52 -12.87
N VAL A 36 -14.34 -20.11 -12.63
CA VAL A 36 -13.50 -20.71 -13.66
C VAL A 36 -13.12 -22.16 -13.27
N SER A 37 -12.77 -22.97 -14.27
CA SER A 37 -12.24 -24.32 -14.00
C SER A 37 -10.76 -24.26 -13.60
N LYS A 38 -10.30 -25.25 -12.83
CA LYS A 38 -8.89 -25.44 -12.50
C LYS A 38 -8.01 -25.56 -13.76
N LYS A 39 -8.52 -26.22 -14.80
CA LYS A 39 -7.86 -26.32 -16.09
C LYS A 39 -7.66 -24.95 -16.72
N SER A 40 -8.70 -24.11 -16.72
CA SER A 40 -8.62 -22.73 -17.24
C SER A 40 -7.63 -21.89 -16.45
N MET A 41 -7.59 -22.03 -15.13
CA MET A 41 -6.60 -21.30 -14.30
C MET A 41 -5.16 -21.65 -14.72
N TYR A 42 -4.83 -22.93 -14.88
CA TYR A 42 -3.49 -23.34 -15.29
C TYR A 42 -3.16 -23.08 -16.77
N GLN A 43 -4.15 -22.78 -17.59
CA GLN A 43 -3.92 -22.24 -18.94
C GLN A 43 -3.57 -20.76 -18.93
N LEU A 44 -4.04 -20.01 -17.92
CA LEU A 44 -3.85 -18.56 -17.77
C LEU A 44 -2.64 -18.20 -16.91
N PHE A 45 -2.32 -19.04 -15.93
CA PHE A 45 -1.22 -18.84 -14.98
C PHE A 45 -0.46 -20.15 -14.79
N ARG A 46 0.87 -20.10 -14.91
CA ARG A 46 1.74 -21.28 -14.81
C ARG A 46 1.73 -21.92 -13.44
N SER A 47 1.46 -21.12 -12.39
CA SER A 47 1.45 -21.55 -11.01
C SER A 47 0.53 -20.67 -10.15
N LYS A 48 0.23 -21.12 -8.93
CA LYS A 48 -0.42 -20.31 -7.91
C LYS A 48 0.46 -19.12 -7.52
N ASP A 49 1.77 -19.27 -7.52
CA ASP A 49 2.72 -18.21 -7.16
C ASP A 49 2.69 -17.08 -8.18
N GLU A 50 2.55 -17.40 -9.47
CA GLU A 50 2.32 -16.40 -10.52
C GLU A 50 0.98 -15.68 -10.32
N LEU A 51 -0.08 -16.41 -9.97
CA LEU A 51 -1.37 -15.79 -9.67
C LEU A 51 -1.31 -14.86 -8.46
N ILE A 52 -0.57 -15.23 -7.39
CA ILE A 52 -0.32 -14.35 -6.23
C ILE A 52 0.36 -13.06 -6.70
N ALA A 53 1.45 -13.17 -7.44
CA ALA A 53 2.21 -12.01 -7.90
C ALA A 53 1.38 -11.08 -8.79
N GLU A 54 0.68 -11.66 -9.76
CA GLU A 54 -0.10 -10.87 -10.71
C GLU A 54 -1.37 -10.25 -10.08
N SER A 55 -2.00 -10.92 -9.12
CA SER A 55 -3.13 -10.34 -8.38
C SER A 55 -2.71 -9.14 -7.52
N LEU A 56 -1.52 -9.18 -6.91
CA LEU A 56 -0.96 -8.01 -6.23
C LEU A 56 -0.60 -6.89 -7.20
N ALA A 57 0.07 -7.23 -8.31
CA ALA A 57 0.48 -6.25 -9.30
C ALA A 57 -0.72 -5.53 -9.93
N SER A 58 -1.80 -6.25 -10.25
CA SER A 58 -3.00 -5.67 -10.84
C SER A 58 -3.72 -4.66 -9.94
N ARG A 59 -3.62 -4.81 -8.62
CA ARG A 59 -4.20 -3.89 -7.63
C ARG A 59 -3.33 -2.67 -7.33
N GLY A 60 -2.05 -2.72 -7.71
CA GLY A 60 -1.08 -1.68 -7.39
C GLY A 60 -1.53 -0.27 -7.78
N PRO A 61 -1.91 0.00 -9.04
CA PRO A 61 -2.33 1.33 -9.47
C PRO A 61 -3.51 1.89 -8.69
N SER A 62 -4.55 1.08 -8.45
CA SER A 62 -5.74 1.49 -7.69
C SER A 62 -5.41 1.78 -6.23
N TYR A 63 -4.60 0.93 -5.60
CA TYR A 63 -4.19 1.12 -4.21
C TYR A 63 -3.28 2.34 -4.04
N GLN A 64 -2.39 2.62 -5.00
CA GLN A 64 -1.60 3.85 -5.02
C GLN A 64 -2.49 5.09 -5.18
N ALA A 65 -3.48 5.05 -6.07
CA ALA A 65 -4.41 6.15 -6.27
C ALA A 65 -5.27 6.45 -5.02
N LEU A 66 -5.56 5.44 -4.21
CA LEU A 66 -6.24 5.62 -2.92
C LEU A 66 -5.35 6.34 -1.89
N LEU A 67 -4.04 6.11 -1.90
CA LEU A 67 -3.12 6.62 -0.89
C LEU A 67 -2.44 7.93 -1.30
N HIS A 68 -2.03 8.07 -2.55
CA HIS A 68 -1.22 9.19 -2.98
C HIS A 68 -2.07 10.40 -3.40
N PRO A 69 -1.65 11.64 -3.09
CA PRO A 69 -2.26 12.82 -3.68
C PRO A 69 -2.15 12.74 -5.20
N GLY A 70 -3.18 13.27 -5.88
CA GLY A 70 -3.21 13.30 -7.34
C GLY A 70 -2.06 14.10 -7.95
N PRO A 71 -1.78 13.93 -9.26
CA PRO A 71 -0.75 14.69 -9.95
C PRO A 71 -1.04 16.20 -10.00
N GLU A 72 -2.33 16.57 -9.98
CA GLU A 72 -2.82 17.97 -9.98
C GLU A 72 -2.79 18.61 -8.58
N ASP A 73 -2.36 17.92 -7.56
CA ASP A 73 -2.28 18.45 -6.20
C ASP A 73 -1.03 19.32 -6.06
N GLU A 74 -1.22 20.63 -6.06
CA GLU A 74 -0.15 21.66 -5.98
C GLU A 74 0.19 22.07 -4.54
N ARG A 75 -0.41 21.44 -3.52
CA ARG A 75 -0.11 21.71 -2.12
C ARG A 75 1.36 21.54 -1.81
N PRO A 76 1.89 22.20 -0.75
CA PRO A 76 3.24 22.01 -0.28
C PRO A 76 3.60 20.53 -0.08
N ALA A 77 4.87 20.19 -0.30
CA ALA A 77 5.34 18.81 -0.22
C ALA A 77 5.03 18.14 1.13
N ARG A 78 5.10 18.90 2.24
CA ARG A 78 4.69 18.44 3.56
C ARG A 78 3.23 17.95 3.59
N ASP A 79 2.31 18.74 3.07
CA ASP A 79 0.89 18.43 3.10
C ASP A 79 0.58 17.22 2.22
N ARG A 80 1.27 17.11 1.08
CA ARG A 80 1.20 15.95 0.21
C ARG A 80 1.70 14.66 0.88
N ILE A 81 2.76 14.76 1.69
CA ILE A 81 3.24 13.63 2.51
C ILE A 81 2.20 13.23 3.55
N LEU A 82 1.64 14.20 4.30
CA LEU A 82 0.66 13.94 5.34
C LEU A 82 -0.65 13.36 4.79
N THR A 83 -1.04 13.74 3.57
CA THR A 83 -2.22 13.16 2.89
C THR A 83 -2.17 11.63 2.80
N VAL A 84 -0.99 11.02 2.67
CA VAL A 84 -0.86 9.55 2.64
C VAL A 84 -1.33 8.94 3.96
N PHE A 85 -1.01 9.56 5.08
CA PHE A 85 -1.41 9.11 6.41
C PHE A 85 -2.89 9.43 6.71
N GLU A 86 -3.38 10.58 6.26
CA GLU A 86 -4.82 10.94 6.35
C GLU A 86 -5.67 9.90 5.61
N ARG A 87 -5.30 9.55 4.39
CA ARG A 87 -5.99 8.54 3.60
C ARG A 87 -5.87 7.13 4.19
N GLN A 88 -4.74 6.82 4.84
CA GLN A 88 -4.62 5.59 5.60
C GLN A 88 -5.61 5.54 6.77
N ASP A 89 -5.74 6.64 7.52
CA ASP A 89 -6.73 6.76 8.60
C ASP A 89 -8.17 6.56 8.06
N GLU A 90 -8.49 7.19 6.92
CA GLU A 90 -9.79 7.04 6.26
C GLU A 90 -10.08 5.59 5.85
N LEU A 91 -9.07 4.89 5.30
CA LEU A 91 -9.21 3.47 4.93
C LEU A 91 -9.45 2.59 6.16
N VAL A 92 -8.73 2.83 7.25
CA VAL A 92 -8.93 2.09 8.50
C VAL A 92 -10.32 2.33 9.09
N ALA A 93 -10.81 3.57 9.04
CA ALA A 93 -12.12 3.95 9.58
C ALA A 93 -13.31 3.33 8.82
N GLN A 94 -13.11 2.73 7.63
CA GLN A 94 -14.15 2.00 6.91
C GLN A 94 -14.56 0.69 7.60
N GLY A 95 -13.75 0.19 8.56
CA GLY A 95 -14.10 -0.93 9.44
C GLY A 95 -13.83 -2.33 8.88
N ASP A 96 -13.39 -2.44 7.64
CA ASP A 96 -13.01 -3.71 6.97
C ASP A 96 -11.52 -3.79 6.61
N PHE A 97 -10.70 -2.93 7.22
CA PHE A 97 -9.27 -2.84 6.96
C PHE A 97 -8.51 -4.08 7.47
N LEU A 98 -7.93 -4.81 6.56
CA LEU A 98 -7.16 -6.04 6.82
C LEU A 98 -5.63 -5.83 6.83
N GLY A 99 -5.19 -4.59 6.82
CA GLY A 99 -3.77 -4.24 6.72
C GLY A 99 -3.32 -3.98 5.28
N CYS A 100 -2.03 -3.76 5.13
CA CYS A 100 -1.42 -3.58 3.81
C CYS A 100 -1.27 -4.94 3.10
N PRO A 101 -1.92 -5.19 1.96
CA PRO A 101 -1.87 -6.49 1.28
C PRO A 101 -0.45 -6.89 0.86
N TYR A 102 0.41 -5.93 0.57
CA TYR A 102 1.80 -6.19 0.17
C TYR A 102 2.66 -6.66 1.35
N VAL A 103 2.52 -6.02 2.51
CA VAL A 103 3.22 -6.42 3.73
C VAL A 103 2.71 -7.78 4.19
N SER A 104 1.40 -8.00 4.26
CA SER A 104 0.80 -9.28 4.68
C SER A 104 1.29 -10.43 3.81
N THR A 105 1.22 -10.28 2.49
CA THR A 105 1.70 -11.31 1.56
C THR A 105 3.18 -11.64 1.75
N ALA A 106 4.06 -10.63 1.85
CA ALA A 106 5.49 -10.87 2.03
C ALA A 106 5.81 -11.57 3.37
N VAL A 107 5.11 -11.20 4.44
CA VAL A 107 5.26 -11.81 5.77
C VAL A 107 4.80 -13.25 5.79
N GLU A 108 3.70 -13.60 5.11
CA GLU A 108 3.21 -14.97 5.01
C GLU A 108 4.13 -15.86 4.16
N LEU A 109 4.61 -15.37 3.03
CA LEU A 109 5.47 -16.10 2.11
C LEU A 109 6.83 -16.45 2.71
N LYS A 110 7.41 -15.59 3.55
CA LYS A 110 8.72 -15.77 4.22
C LYS A 110 9.86 -16.12 3.25
N ASN A 111 9.71 -15.80 1.98
CA ASN A 111 10.68 -16.05 0.92
C ASN A 111 10.86 -14.77 0.09
N PRO A 112 12.00 -14.06 0.20
CA PRO A 112 12.22 -12.81 -0.51
C PRO A 112 12.31 -12.98 -2.03
N GLU A 113 12.61 -14.18 -2.53
CA GLU A 113 12.71 -14.47 -3.97
C GLU A 113 11.37 -14.93 -4.57
N HIS A 114 10.35 -15.15 -3.74
CA HIS A 114 9.02 -15.49 -4.26
C HIS A 114 8.46 -14.35 -5.11
N PRO A 115 7.85 -14.63 -6.29
CA PRO A 115 7.33 -13.57 -7.19
C PRO A 115 6.41 -12.56 -6.49
N GLY A 116 5.53 -13.03 -5.58
CA GLY A 116 4.68 -12.16 -4.77
C GLY A 116 5.45 -11.24 -3.82
N SER A 117 6.55 -11.73 -3.21
CA SER A 117 7.43 -10.90 -2.36
C SER A 117 8.19 -9.86 -3.16
N VAL A 118 8.58 -10.18 -4.39
CA VAL A 118 9.22 -9.23 -5.31
C VAL A 118 8.25 -8.09 -5.66
N VAL A 119 7.00 -8.41 -6.00
CA VAL A 119 5.97 -7.41 -6.28
C VAL A 119 5.69 -6.55 -5.04
N ALA A 120 5.57 -7.16 -3.88
CA ALA A 120 5.36 -6.44 -2.61
C ALA A 120 6.49 -5.44 -2.33
N ARG A 121 7.75 -5.85 -2.52
CA ARG A 121 8.94 -4.98 -2.36
C ARG A 121 8.91 -3.80 -3.32
N HIS A 122 8.61 -4.03 -4.59
CA HIS A 122 8.51 -2.95 -5.59
C HIS A 122 7.42 -1.94 -5.21
N PHE A 123 6.26 -2.43 -4.78
CA PHE A 123 5.18 -1.54 -4.34
C PHE A 123 5.61 -0.68 -3.13
N LYS A 124 6.26 -1.27 -2.15
CA LYS A 124 6.76 -0.54 -0.97
C LYS A 124 7.87 0.45 -1.34
N GLN A 125 8.71 0.10 -2.31
CA GLN A 125 9.72 1.02 -2.84
C GLN A 125 9.07 2.25 -3.49
N HIS A 126 7.98 2.08 -4.26
CA HIS A 126 7.27 3.21 -4.86
C HIS A 126 6.71 4.19 -3.81
N LEU A 127 6.23 3.70 -2.68
CA LEU A 127 5.79 4.55 -1.57
C LEU A 127 6.98 5.33 -0.98
N THR A 128 8.11 4.64 -0.74
CA THR A 128 9.33 5.29 -0.25
C THR A 128 9.85 6.33 -1.24
N ASP A 129 9.83 6.02 -2.54
CA ASP A 129 10.23 6.95 -3.60
C ASP A 129 9.31 8.17 -3.69
N PHE A 130 8.01 8.00 -3.43
CA PHE A 130 7.09 9.14 -3.34
C PHE A 130 7.51 10.07 -2.20
N PHE A 131 7.70 9.55 -0.99
CA PHE A 131 8.15 10.36 0.14
C PHE A 131 9.49 11.04 -0.15
N HIS A 132 10.46 10.30 -0.70
CA HIS A 132 11.75 10.85 -1.06
C HIS A 132 11.63 12.04 -2.03
N ARG A 133 10.83 11.92 -3.10
CA ARG A 133 10.63 13.01 -4.07
C ARG A 133 10.02 14.25 -3.42
N GLU A 134 9.02 14.07 -2.56
CA GLU A 134 8.39 15.20 -1.87
C GLU A 134 9.35 15.84 -0.86
N LEU A 135 10.16 15.06 -0.15
CA LEU A 135 11.18 15.57 0.78
C LEU A 135 12.31 16.34 0.08
N VAL A 136 12.72 15.89 -1.11
CA VAL A 136 13.68 16.64 -1.95
C VAL A 136 13.08 17.99 -2.36
N LYS A 137 11.81 18.04 -2.76
CA LYS A 137 11.11 19.31 -3.08
C LYS A 137 11.02 20.23 -1.87
N ALA A 138 10.85 19.67 -0.68
CA ALA A 138 10.81 20.42 0.58
C ALA A 138 12.20 20.89 1.06
N GLY A 139 13.28 20.50 0.40
CA GLY A 139 14.64 20.85 0.79
C GLY A 139 15.13 20.17 2.07
N ALA A 140 14.62 18.96 2.39
CA ALA A 140 15.07 18.19 3.55
C ALA A 140 16.57 17.87 3.46
N GLU A 141 17.28 17.91 4.58
CA GLU A 141 18.73 17.65 4.63
C GLU A 141 19.07 16.19 4.31
N ASP A 142 18.29 15.24 4.87
CA ASP A 142 18.44 13.80 4.59
C ASP A 142 17.10 13.19 4.12
N PRO A 143 16.72 13.41 2.85
CA PRO A 143 15.46 12.91 2.33
C PRO A 143 15.40 11.37 2.24
N GLY A 144 16.55 10.70 2.12
CA GLY A 144 16.65 9.26 2.03
C GLY A 144 16.23 8.57 3.33
N THR A 145 16.86 8.93 4.43
CA THR A 145 16.53 8.38 5.75
C THR A 145 15.11 8.74 6.16
N LEU A 146 14.69 9.98 5.94
CA LEU A 146 13.33 10.43 6.27
C LEU A 146 12.25 9.65 5.50
N ALA A 147 12.47 9.37 4.21
CA ALA A 147 11.54 8.58 3.41
C ALA A 147 11.36 7.16 3.95
N ILE A 148 12.46 6.53 4.39
CA ILE A 148 12.42 5.21 5.04
C ILE A 148 11.63 5.29 6.36
N GLN A 149 11.90 6.30 7.20
CA GLN A 149 11.21 6.49 8.47
C GLN A 149 9.70 6.71 8.28
N LEU A 150 9.29 7.52 7.31
CA LEU A 150 7.88 7.72 6.96
C LEU A 150 7.23 6.40 6.49
N THR A 151 7.94 5.61 5.68
CA THR A 151 7.45 4.29 5.26
C THR A 151 7.28 3.36 6.46
N MET A 152 8.21 3.37 7.42
CA MET A 152 8.11 2.59 8.66
C MET A 152 6.91 3.03 9.52
N ILE A 153 6.63 4.33 9.63
CA ILE A 153 5.45 4.86 10.33
C ILE A 153 4.17 4.32 9.65
N PHE A 154 4.09 4.41 8.33
CA PHE A 154 2.95 3.91 7.54
C PHE A 154 2.71 2.41 7.77
N ASP A 155 3.76 1.59 7.71
CA ASP A 155 3.68 0.15 7.91
C ASP A 155 3.31 -0.19 9.36
N GLY A 156 3.89 0.51 10.31
CA GLY A 156 3.58 0.37 11.73
C GLY A 156 2.13 0.75 12.07
N ALA A 157 1.61 1.81 11.45
CA ALA A 157 0.22 2.22 11.60
C ALA A 157 -0.75 1.16 11.03
N SER A 158 -0.45 0.62 9.83
CA SER A 158 -1.23 -0.49 9.25
C SER A 158 -1.27 -1.71 10.17
N ALA A 159 -0.12 -2.12 10.69
CA ALA A 159 -0.02 -3.27 11.60
C ALA A 159 -0.75 -3.01 12.93
N ARG A 160 -0.63 -1.78 13.49
CA ARG A 160 -1.32 -1.38 14.71
C ARG A 160 -2.83 -1.47 14.57
N ALA A 161 -3.39 -0.97 13.46
CA ALA A 161 -4.84 -1.00 13.21
C ALA A 161 -5.38 -2.44 13.25
N VAL A 162 -4.70 -3.37 12.58
CA VAL A 162 -5.09 -4.79 12.56
C VAL A 162 -4.93 -5.45 13.94
N VAL A 163 -3.75 -5.28 14.58
CA VAL A 163 -3.45 -5.94 15.88
C VAL A 163 -4.35 -5.45 16.99
N ARG A 164 -4.74 -4.18 16.97
CA ARG A 164 -5.60 -3.59 18.00
C ARG A 164 -7.09 -3.66 17.67
N ALA A 165 -7.44 -3.94 16.41
CA ALA A 165 -8.81 -3.85 15.90
C ALA A 165 -9.46 -2.49 16.25
N GLN A 166 -8.71 -1.40 16.02
CA GLN A 166 -9.09 -0.03 16.40
C GLN A 166 -8.69 0.95 15.31
N ASP A 167 -9.43 2.03 15.20
CA ASP A 167 -9.08 3.17 14.37
C ASP A 167 -7.72 3.77 14.79
N LEU A 168 -7.05 4.39 13.85
CA LEU A 168 -5.76 5.04 14.11
C LEU A 168 -5.93 6.37 14.86
N GLY A 169 -7.06 7.06 14.65
CA GLY A 169 -7.39 8.31 15.35
C GLY A 169 -6.37 9.43 15.10
N GLY A 170 -5.79 9.49 13.90
CA GLY A 170 -4.81 10.51 13.53
C GLY A 170 -3.39 10.24 14.02
N ILE A 171 -3.11 9.15 14.74
CA ILE A 171 -1.77 8.93 15.32
C ILE A 171 -0.69 8.79 14.24
N GLY A 172 -1.01 8.23 13.07
CA GLY A 172 -0.11 8.15 11.93
C GLY A 172 0.28 9.54 11.43
N VAL A 173 -0.71 10.39 11.23
CA VAL A 173 -0.54 11.79 10.81
C VAL A 173 0.30 12.57 11.83
N LEU A 174 -0.05 12.49 13.11
CA LEU A 174 0.66 13.19 14.19
C LEU A 174 2.13 12.75 14.28
N THR A 175 2.40 11.45 14.16
CA THR A 175 3.76 10.91 14.22
C THR A 175 4.59 11.37 13.01
N ALA A 176 4.00 11.29 11.79
CA ALA A 176 4.67 11.76 10.59
C ALA A 176 4.92 13.29 10.64
N ALA A 177 3.95 14.07 11.13
CA ALA A 177 4.11 15.51 11.30
C ALA A 177 5.24 15.86 12.26
N ALA A 178 5.31 15.19 13.42
CA ALA A 178 6.38 15.38 14.40
C ALA A 178 7.77 15.06 13.81
N LEU A 179 7.87 13.98 13.01
CA LEU A 179 9.11 13.63 12.33
C LEU A 179 9.53 14.72 11.31
N LEU A 180 8.57 15.21 10.51
CA LEU A 180 8.82 16.28 9.54
C LEU A 180 9.25 17.59 10.23
N ASP A 181 8.61 17.95 11.35
CA ASP A 181 8.97 19.12 12.15
C ASP A 181 10.39 19.03 12.70
N ALA A 182 10.76 17.88 13.24
CA ALA A 182 12.11 17.61 13.75
C ALA A 182 13.19 17.70 12.65
N ALA A 183 12.82 17.36 11.41
CA ALA A 183 13.66 17.47 10.23
C ALA A 183 13.63 18.85 9.54
N GLY A 184 12.94 19.84 10.14
CA GLY A 184 12.85 21.18 9.57
C GLY A 184 11.90 21.32 8.36
N VAL A 185 11.15 20.29 8.00
CA VAL A 185 10.15 20.31 6.92
C VAL A 185 8.85 20.89 7.48
N ARG A 186 8.74 22.21 7.46
CA ARG A 186 7.63 22.97 8.07
C ARG A 186 6.48 23.23 7.10
N SER A 187 5.30 23.56 7.64
CA SER A 187 4.19 24.07 6.84
C SER A 187 4.51 25.47 6.30
N SER A 188 3.97 25.83 5.13
CA SER A 188 4.18 27.14 4.50
C SER A 188 3.71 28.31 5.36
N GLU A 189 2.74 28.12 6.26
CA GLU A 189 2.23 29.17 7.15
C GLU A 189 3.27 29.64 8.19
N LEU A 190 4.17 28.78 8.63
CA LEU A 190 5.23 29.13 9.61
C LEU A 190 6.47 29.73 8.93
N ALA A 191 6.67 29.51 7.66
CA ALA A 191 7.79 30.10 6.90
C ALA A 191 7.61 31.61 6.69
N THR A 192 6.38 32.11 6.67
CA THR A 192 6.06 33.54 6.45
C THR A 192 6.19 34.38 7.73
N GLN A 193 6.26 33.76 8.92
CA GLN A 193 6.38 34.47 10.20
C GLN A 193 7.83 34.61 10.70
N ALA A 194 8.79 33.98 10.04
CA ALA A 194 10.20 33.96 10.42
C ALA A 194 11.11 34.81 9.50
N GLY A 195 10.54 35.56 8.57
CA GLY A 195 11.21 36.56 7.70
C GLY A 195 10.74 37.95 8.08
#